data_347f3693ce6a16bfc4c9505dcb8942dd
#
_entry.id   347f3693ce6a16bfc4c9505dcb8942dd
#
_cell.length_a   1.000
_cell.length_b   1.000
_cell.length_c   1.000
_cell.angle_alpha   90.00
_cell.angle_beta   90.00
_cell.angle_gamma   90.00
#
_symmetry.space_group_name_H-M   'P 1'
#
loop_
_entity.id
_entity.type
_entity.pdbx_description
1 polymer ?
#
loop_
_entity_poly.entity_id
_entity_poly.type
_entity_poly.pdbx_seq_one_letter_code
_entity_poly.pdbx_strand_id
1 'polypeptide(L)'
;MNTTIPVAVVALFTSLAGGMALADRPLTDAERTKLTAAIQASGCSGGKMEFDDGKFEVDDAKCSDGKTYDLKFDGAFKLIKKELEN
;
A
#
# COMPACT_ATOMS: atom_id res chain seq x y z
N MET A 1 36.65 30.98 16.23
CA MET A 1 36.45 30.63 16.05
C MET A 1 35.83 29.75 15.82
N ASN A 2 35.62 29.37 15.65
CA ASN A 2 35.18 28.68 15.45
C ASN A 2 34.62 27.87 15.15
N THR A 3 34.38 27.36 14.94
CA THR A 3 33.90 26.73 14.69
C THR A 3 33.29 25.92 14.39
N THR A 4 33.07 25.42 14.25
CA THR A 4 32.52 24.73 13.98
C THR A 4 31.92 23.87 13.68
N ILE A 5 31.68 23.39 13.39
CA ILE A 5 31.17 22.64 13.10
C ILE A 5 30.52 21.75 12.95
N PRO A 6 30.31 21.23 12.90
CA PRO A 6 29.80 20.29 12.87
C PRO A 6 28.92 19.73 12.34
N VAL A 7 28.65 19.44 12.17
CA VAL A 7 27.92 19.02 11.67
C VAL A 7 27.52 18.05 11.14
N ALA A 8 27.33 17.87 10.73
CA ALA A 8 27.11 17.07 10.02
C ALA A 8 26.55 16.00 10.22
N VAL A 9 26.62 15.50 10.23
CA VAL A 9 26.19 14.53 10.47
C VAL A 9 25.14 14.07 10.19
N VAL A 10 24.74 13.89 10.38
CA VAL A 10 23.69 13.51 10.29
C VAL A 10 23.21 12.86 9.33
N ALA A 11 23.05 13.01 8.78
CA ALA A 11 22.52 12.50 7.79
C ALA A 11 22.47 11.16 7.60
N LEU A 12 23.18 10.66 7.66
CA LEU A 12 23.26 9.45 7.41
C LEU A 12 22.21 8.68 7.60
N PHE A 13 21.90 8.48 8.49
CA PHE A 13 21.02 7.57 8.76
C PHE A 13 19.88 7.61 8.01
N THR A 14 19.61 8.56 7.60
CA THR A 14 18.47 8.61 6.90
C THR A 14 18.41 7.62 5.87
N SER A 15 19.39 7.43 5.24
CA SER A 15 19.31 6.60 4.11
C SER A 15 18.87 5.28 4.42
N LEU A 16 19.07 4.81 5.53
CA LEU A 16 18.77 3.55 5.78
C LEU A 16 17.36 3.33 5.74
N ALA A 17 16.63 4.09 6.27
CA ALA A 17 15.26 3.85 6.35
C ALA A 17 14.66 3.66 5.02
N GLY A 18 15.14 4.33 4.08
CA GLY A 18 14.55 4.26 2.78
C GLY A 18 14.50 2.89 2.20
N GLY A 19 15.47 2.13 2.44
CA GLY A 19 15.53 0.85 1.82
C GLY A 19 14.49 -0.12 2.30
N MET A 20 13.90 0.11 3.45
CA MET A 20 12.98 -0.82 3.95
C MET A 20 11.58 -0.49 3.63
N ALA A 21 11.33 0.64 3.07
CA ALA A 21 9.99 1.11 2.83
C ALA A 21 9.19 0.27 1.85
N LEU A 22 9.85 -0.47 0.99
CA LEU A 22 9.14 -1.25 0.00
C LEU A 22 8.75 -2.65 0.46
N ALA A 23 9.16 -3.03 1.63
CA ALA A 23 8.81 -4.35 2.12
C ALA A 23 7.35 -4.38 2.57
N ASP A 24 6.81 -5.56 2.71
CA ASP A 24 5.47 -5.73 3.23
C ASP A 24 5.35 -5.05 4.57
N ARG A 25 4.27 -4.40 4.79
CA ARG A 25 3.97 -3.76 6.04
C ARG A 25 2.47 -3.64 6.21
N PRO A 26 1.99 -3.44 7.44
CA PRO A 26 0.56 -3.23 7.65
C PRO A 26 0.13 -1.93 6.98
N LEU A 27 -1.12 -1.86 6.59
CA LEU A 27 -1.67 -0.62 6.06
C LEU A 27 -1.89 0.36 7.20
N THR A 28 -1.70 1.63 6.92
CA THR A 28 -2.07 2.66 7.88
C THR A 28 -3.58 2.81 7.84
N ASP A 29 -4.17 3.49 8.81
CA ASP A 29 -5.61 3.69 8.84
C ASP A 29 -6.04 4.52 7.62
N ALA A 30 -5.27 5.51 7.23
CA ALA A 30 -5.59 6.31 6.07
C ALA A 30 -5.56 5.48 4.80
N GLU A 31 -4.59 4.58 4.66
CA GLU A 31 -4.51 3.71 3.52
C GLU A 31 -5.69 2.76 3.47
N ARG A 32 -6.06 2.21 4.62
CA ARG A 32 -7.18 1.29 4.70
C ARG A 32 -8.47 1.98 4.28
N THR A 33 -8.67 3.22 4.70
CA THR A 33 -9.86 3.97 4.33
C THR A 33 -9.90 4.22 2.82
N LYS A 34 -8.77 4.63 2.25
CA LYS A 34 -8.73 4.90 0.83
C LYS A 34 -8.87 3.64 0.00
N LEU A 35 -8.26 2.57 0.45
CA LEU A 35 -8.36 1.31 -0.28
C LEU A 35 -9.79 0.77 -0.21
N THR A 36 -10.45 0.90 0.95
CA THR A 36 -11.83 0.47 1.07
C THR A 36 -12.70 1.21 0.07
N ALA A 37 -12.49 2.52 -0.09
CA ALA A 37 -13.26 3.31 -1.04
C ALA A 37 -12.97 2.85 -2.47
N ALA A 38 -11.72 2.52 -2.77
CA ALA A 38 -11.34 2.06 -4.10
C ALA A 38 -11.96 0.69 -4.41
N ILE A 39 -12.01 -0.20 -3.42
CA ILE A 39 -12.64 -1.50 -3.58
C ILE A 39 -14.11 -1.31 -3.90
N GLN A 40 -14.79 -0.41 -3.18
CA GLN A 40 -16.20 -0.16 -3.40
C GLN A 40 -16.43 0.46 -4.77
N ALA A 41 -15.56 1.35 -5.19
CA ALA A 41 -15.67 1.96 -6.52
C ALA A 41 -15.48 0.91 -7.62
N SER A 42 -14.85 -0.20 -7.31
CA SER A 42 -14.66 -1.28 -8.28
C SER A 42 -15.83 -2.26 -8.26
N GLY A 43 -16.85 -1.96 -7.47
CA GLY A 43 -18.03 -2.83 -7.39
C GLY A 43 -17.83 -4.00 -6.46
N CYS A 44 -16.92 -3.91 -5.55
CA CYS A 44 -16.58 -5.01 -4.65
C CYS A 44 -16.58 -4.57 -3.19
N SER A 45 -16.45 -5.50 -2.29
CA SER A 45 -16.36 -5.19 -0.87
C SER A 45 -15.58 -6.27 -0.13
N GLY A 46 -15.07 -5.92 1.02
CA GLY A 46 -14.36 -6.86 1.88
C GLY A 46 -13.03 -7.29 1.32
N GLY A 47 -12.58 -8.45 1.75
CA GLY A 47 -11.31 -8.97 1.32
C GLY A 47 -10.20 -8.66 2.30
N LYS A 48 -9.08 -9.34 2.13
CA LYS A 48 -7.93 -9.15 2.98
C LYS A 48 -7.00 -8.16 2.30
N MET A 49 -6.71 -7.06 2.96
CA MET A 49 -5.88 -6.00 2.40
C MET A 49 -4.42 -6.18 2.79
N GLU A 50 -3.54 -6.05 1.82
CA GLU A 50 -2.11 -6.15 2.05
C GLU A 50 -1.36 -5.09 1.25
N PHE A 51 -0.22 -4.68 1.74
CA PHE A 51 0.65 -3.77 1.00
C PHE A 51 1.93 -4.53 0.69
N ASP A 52 2.28 -4.62 -0.59
CA ASP A 52 3.43 -5.38 -1.01
C ASP A 52 4.07 -4.70 -2.21
N ASP A 53 5.35 -4.39 -2.08
CA ASP A 53 6.15 -3.86 -3.18
C ASP A 53 5.49 -2.62 -3.81
N GLY A 54 5.05 -1.71 -2.97
CA GLY A 54 4.49 -0.43 -3.43
C GLY A 54 3.08 -0.52 -3.97
N LYS A 55 2.43 -1.67 -3.88
CA LYS A 55 1.09 -1.86 -4.38
C LYS A 55 0.20 -2.39 -3.27
N PHE A 56 -1.11 -2.26 -3.47
CA PHE A 56 -2.07 -2.79 -2.52
C PHE A 56 -2.76 -3.98 -3.15
N GLU A 57 -2.85 -5.07 -2.41
CA GLU A 57 -3.52 -6.28 -2.87
C GLU A 57 -4.71 -6.57 -1.99
N VAL A 58 -5.78 -7.04 -2.58
CA VAL A 58 -6.99 -7.40 -1.83
C VAL A 58 -7.36 -8.81 -2.24
N ASP A 59 -7.26 -9.74 -1.30
CA ASP A 59 -7.59 -11.13 -1.57
C ASP A 59 -9.02 -11.41 -1.20
N ASP A 60 -9.71 -12.15 -2.04
CA ASP A 60 -11.09 -12.60 -1.77
C ASP A 60 -12.09 -11.47 -1.59
N ALA A 61 -12.05 -10.48 -2.45
CA ALA A 61 -13.05 -9.42 -2.44
C ALA A 61 -14.34 -9.94 -3.07
N LYS A 62 -15.47 -9.63 -2.46
CA LYS A 62 -16.75 -10.04 -3.01
C LYS A 62 -17.29 -8.93 -3.88
N CYS A 63 -17.63 -9.25 -5.11
CA CYS A 63 -18.04 -8.22 -6.05
C CYS A 63 -19.53 -8.35 -6.38
N SER A 64 -20.06 -7.31 -7.01
CA SER A 64 -21.52 -7.22 -7.25
C SER A 64 -22.07 -8.29 -8.18
N ASP A 65 -21.20 -8.94 -8.94
CA ASP A 65 -21.63 -10.03 -9.81
C ASP A 65 -21.78 -11.34 -9.04
N GLY A 66 -21.58 -11.31 -7.73
CA GLY A 66 -21.70 -12.50 -6.89
C GLY A 66 -20.45 -13.35 -6.86
N LYS A 67 -19.39 -12.90 -7.52
CA LYS A 67 -18.15 -13.68 -7.57
C LYS A 67 -17.08 -13.07 -6.69
N THR A 68 -16.05 -13.84 -6.44
CA THR A 68 -14.94 -13.43 -5.58
C THR A 68 -13.73 -13.16 -6.46
N TYR A 69 -13.04 -12.07 -6.19
CA TYR A 69 -11.90 -11.66 -7.00
C TYR A 69 -10.71 -11.26 -6.13
N ASP A 70 -9.54 -11.37 -6.71
CA ASP A 70 -8.35 -10.79 -6.12
C ASP A 70 -8.11 -9.51 -6.88
N LEU A 71 -7.90 -8.41 -6.17
CA LEU A 71 -7.72 -7.11 -6.78
C LEU A 71 -6.32 -6.59 -6.49
N LYS A 72 -5.77 -5.83 -7.41
CA LYS A 72 -4.49 -5.18 -7.18
C LYS A 72 -4.63 -3.70 -7.56
N PHE A 73 -4.16 -2.84 -6.69
CA PHE A 73 -4.20 -1.40 -6.89
C PHE A 73 -2.79 -0.84 -6.84
N ASP A 74 -2.51 0.21 -7.57
CA ASP A 74 -1.20 0.84 -7.49
C ASP A 74 -1.14 1.74 -6.26
N GLY A 75 -0.02 2.40 -6.04
CA GLY A 75 0.17 3.24 -4.87
C GLY A 75 -0.77 4.44 -4.81
N ALA A 76 -1.44 4.76 -5.90
CA ALA A 76 -2.42 5.84 -5.94
C ALA A 76 -3.85 5.29 -5.84
N PHE A 77 -4.00 4.05 -5.46
CA PHE A 77 -5.29 3.37 -5.27
C PHE A 77 -6.07 3.19 -6.56
N LYS A 78 -5.35 3.09 -7.69
CA LYS A 78 -5.99 2.86 -8.95
C LYS A 78 -5.96 1.36 -9.24
N LEU A 79 -7.09 0.78 -9.63
CA LEU A 79 -7.18 -0.65 -9.92
C LEU A 79 -6.33 -0.99 -11.13
N ILE A 80 -5.40 -1.91 -10.98
CA ILE A 80 -4.56 -2.34 -12.08
C ILE A 80 -4.75 -3.82 -12.42
N LYS A 81 -5.44 -4.57 -11.59
CA LYS A 81 -5.70 -5.97 -11.90
C LYS A 81 -6.91 -6.47 -11.12
N LYS A 82 -7.76 -7.23 -11.79
CA LYS A 82 -8.92 -7.85 -11.17
C LYS A 82 -8.97 -9.26 -11.71
N GLU A 83 -8.74 -10.23 -10.83
CA GLU A 83 -8.62 -11.61 -11.22
C GLU A 83 -9.64 -12.48 -10.53
N LEU A 84 -10.37 -13.26 -11.29
CA LEU A 84 -11.41 -14.11 -10.74
C LEU A 84 -10.79 -15.22 -9.91
N GLU A 85 -11.34 -15.40 -8.72
CA GLU A 85 -10.85 -16.42 -7.84
C GLU A 85 -11.74 -17.64 -8.02
N ASN A 86 -11.16 -18.79 -8.21
CA ASN A 86 -11.96 -20.02 -8.41
C ASN A 86 -12.04 -20.88 -7.19
#